data_24f5b62e463431368425c9d1d47aeb53
#
_entry.id   24f5b62e463431368425c9d1d47aeb53
#
_cell.length_a   1.000
_cell.length_b   1.000
_cell.length_c   1.000
_cell.angle_alpha   90.00
_cell.angle_beta   90.00
_cell.angle_gamma   90.00
#
_symmetry.space_group_name_H-M   'P 1'
#
loop_
_entity.id
_entity.type
_entity.pdbx_description
1 polymer ?
#
loop_
_entity_poly.entity_id
_entity_poly.type
_entity_poly.pdbx_seq_one_letter_code
_entity_poly.pdbx_strand_id
1 'polypeptide(L)'
;MREYILIVEDDNDINAMLKELLEGQEYEVAQAFSGTEALLYLEKRVPDGVILDLMLPGMTGEEVLRHIKEKSPDTAVVVSSAKEDVQVRISLLKDGADDFIVKPFDTQELLARLEAVLRRLGRVKRSERTEEKAAKGDTQEGNVQEGKAEAGRVLEYKDIVMRPEDFAVTVKGEAVSLTKREYLILELLMENPAKVFTKSNIYESVWNEEFLGEENAVNVHISNIRQKLAKINPEETYIQTVWGIGFKMN
;
A
#
# COMPACT_ATOMS: atom_id res chain seq x y z
N MET A 1 -15.70 13.97 -0.17
CA MET A 1 -14.58 14.71 -0.79
C MET A 1 -14.05 13.74 -1.85
N ARG A 2 -13.73 14.21 -3.06
CA ARG A 2 -13.17 13.34 -4.11
C ARG A 2 -11.73 13.03 -3.75
N GLU A 3 -11.29 11.81 -4.03
CA GLU A 3 -9.88 11.43 -3.88
C GLU A 3 -9.04 12.20 -4.90
N TYR A 4 -7.91 12.73 -4.45
CA TYR A 4 -6.98 13.51 -5.26
C TYR A 4 -5.84 12.63 -5.75
N ILE A 5 -5.75 12.46 -7.07
CA ILE A 5 -4.76 11.62 -7.75
C ILE A 5 -3.78 12.49 -8.52
N LEU A 6 -2.49 12.24 -8.34
CA LEU A 6 -1.42 12.83 -9.14
C LEU A 6 -0.94 11.83 -10.18
N ILE A 7 -1.01 12.19 -11.45
CA ILE A 7 -0.38 11.45 -12.55
C ILE A 7 1.01 12.03 -12.78
N VAL A 8 2.03 11.18 -12.83
CA VAL A 8 3.40 11.55 -13.15
C VAL A 8 3.87 10.70 -14.34
N GLU A 9 3.75 11.26 -15.54
CA GLU A 9 3.96 10.58 -16.82
C GLU A 9 4.39 11.62 -17.85
N ASP A 10 5.53 11.42 -18.53
CA ASP A 10 6.08 12.38 -19.48
C ASP A 10 5.45 12.28 -20.88
N ASP A 11 4.89 11.13 -21.24
CA ASP A 11 4.13 10.96 -22.47
C ASP A 11 2.78 11.67 -22.38
N ASN A 12 2.59 12.68 -23.24
CA ASN A 12 1.38 13.51 -23.25
C ASN A 12 0.11 12.72 -23.55
N ASP A 13 0.19 11.72 -24.42
CA ASP A 13 -0.99 10.93 -24.84
C ASP A 13 -1.41 10.00 -23.73
N ILE A 14 -0.45 9.33 -23.09
CA ILE A 14 -0.71 8.46 -21.92
C ILE A 14 -1.23 9.30 -20.75
N ASN A 15 -0.60 10.44 -20.47
CA ASN A 15 -1.00 11.32 -19.36
C ASN A 15 -2.41 11.87 -19.58
N ALA A 16 -2.76 12.30 -20.82
CA ALA A 16 -4.12 12.77 -21.13
C ALA A 16 -5.15 11.64 -21.04
N MET A 17 -4.84 10.45 -21.55
CA MET A 17 -5.70 9.27 -21.46
C MET A 17 -5.98 8.89 -19.98
N LEU A 18 -4.95 8.87 -19.15
CA LEU A 18 -5.09 8.57 -17.71
C LEU A 18 -5.95 9.60 -17.00
N LYS A 19 -5.79 10.89 -17.33
CA LYS A 19 -6.63 11.96 -16.78
C LYS A 19 -8.09 11.75 -17.13
N GLU A 20 -8.41 11.53 -18.41
CA GLU A 20 -9.79 11.31 -18.87
C GLU A 20 -10.41 10.09 -18.17
N LEU A 21 -9.65 8.99 -18.06
CA LEU A 21 -10.06 7.79 -17.35
C LEU A 21 -10.43 8.08 -15.89
N LEU A 22 -9.56 8.76 -15.16
CA LEU A 22 -9.73 9.01 -13.73
C LEU A 22 -10.82 10.06 -13.45
N GLU A 23 -10.87 11.12 -14.24
CA GLU A 23 -11.96 12.13 -14.14
C GLU A 23 -13.33 11.49 -14.41
N GLY A 24 -13.39 10.50 -15.33
CA GLY A 24 -14.60 9.71 -15.60
C GLY A 24 -15.06 8.87 -14.40
N GLN A 25 -14.16 8.55 -13.47
CA GLN A 25 -14.42 7.86 -12.20
C GLN A 25 -14.58 8.82 -11.01
N GLU A 26 -14.78 10.12 -11.30
CA GLU A 26 -15.02 11.17 -10.30
C GLU A 26 -13.81 11.49 -9.39
N TYR A 27 -12.58 11.09 -9.75
CA TYR A 27 -11.36 11.53 -9.08
C TYR A 27 -11.05 13.01 -9.38
N GLU A 28 -10.40 13.68 -8.44
CA GLU A 28 -9.74 14.97 -8.68
C GLU A 28 -8.33 14.69 -9.18
N VAL A 29 -7.94 15.19 -10.36
CA VAL A 29 -6.70 14.79 -11.02
C VAL A 29 -5.77 15.97 -11.23
N ALA A 30 -4.49 15.80 -10.88
CA ALA A 30 -3.41 16.66 -11.33
C ALA A 30 -2.45 15.89 -12.22
N GLN A 31 -1.75 16.60 -13.10
CA GLN A 31 -0.81 16.04 -14.07
C GLN A 31 0.56 16.68 -13.87
N ALA A 32 1.59 15.86 -13.79
CA ALA A 32 2.99 16.24 -13.84
C ALA A 32 3.67 15.49 -14.99
N PHE A 33 4.52 16.16 -15.75
CA PHE A 33 5.21 15.64 -16.93
C PHE A 33 6.70 15.40 -16.66
N SER A 34 7.12 15.54 -15.42
CA SER A 34 8.49 15.24 -14.96
C SER A 34 8.52 14.99 -13.47
N GLY A 35 9.58 14.32 -13.00
CA GLY A 35 9.78 14.11 -11.56
C GLY A 35 9.90 15.42 -10.77
N THR A 36 10.55 16.43 -11.33
CA THR A 36 10.69 17.75 -10.69
C THR A 36 9.33 18.45 -10.55
N GLU A 37 8.48 18.37 -11.57
CA GLU A 37 7.12 18.94 -11.52
C GLU A 37 6.27 18.20 -10.49
N ALA A 38 6.39 16.88 -10.39
CA ALA A 38 5.69 16.09 -9.38
C ALA A 38 6.01 16.60 -7.96
N LEU A 39 7.26 16.90 -7.65
CA LEU A 39 7.64 17.45 -6.34
C LEU A 39 6.93 18.78 -6.03
N LEU A 40 6.74 19.66 -7.01
CA LEU A 40 6.02 20.92 -6.83
C LEU A 40 4.54 20.70 -6.48
N TYR A 41 3.91 19.66 -7.05
CA TYR A 41 2.55 19.27 -6.67
C TYR A 41 2.49 18.71 -5.25
N LEU A 42 3.44 17.84 -4.90
CA LEU A 42 3.54 17.24 -3.56
C LEU A 42 3.76 18.27 -2.45
N GLU A 43 4.44 19.37 -2.74
CA GLU A 43 4.61 20.49 -1.79
C GLU A 43 3.32 21.27 -1.57
N LYS A 44 2.45 21.36 -2.57
CA LYS A 44 1.19 22.12 -2.50
C LYS A 44 0.10 21.35 -1.77
N ARG A 45 -0.04 20.06 -2.08
CA ARG A 45 -1.08 19.19 -1.52
C ARG A 45 -0.64 17.73 -1.59
N VAL A 46 -0.81 17.02 -0.50
CA VAL A 46 -0.56 15.58 -0.45
C VAL A 46 -1.66 14.85 -1.23
N PRO A 47 -1.31 14.06 -2.28
CA PRO A 47 -2.30 13.28 -3.02
C PRO A 47 -2.72 12.03 -2.23
N ASP A 48 -3.94 11.57 -2.47
CA ASP A 48 -4.42 10.29 -1.97
C ASP A 48 -3.78 9.12 -2.71
N GLY A 49 -3.54 9.29 -4.01
CA GLY A 49 -2.83 8.33 -4.85
C GLY A 49 -1.95 8.97 -5.90
N VAL A 50 -0.94 8.24 -6.34
CA VAL A 50 -0.03 8.62 -7.42
C VAL A 50 0.08 7.47 -8.42
N ILE A 51 -0.10 7.77 -9.70
CA ILE A 51 0.32 6.91 -10.80
C ILE A 51 1.67 7.46 -11.27
N LEU A 52 2.71 6.63 -11.23
CA LEU A 52 4.09 7.08 -11.37
C LEU A 52 4.82 6.28 -12.45
N ASP A 53 5.24 6.94 -13.54
CA ASP A 53 6.22 6.34 -14.44
C ASP A 53 7.64 6.39 -13.85
N LEU A 54 8.43 5.39 -14.16
CA LEU A 54 9.85 5.35 -13.80
C LEU A 54 10.73 6.12 -14.77
N MET A 55 10.32 6.17 -16.02
CA MET A 55 11.13 6.73 -17.11
C MET A 55 10.85 8.23 -17.30
N LEU A 56 11.08 9.02 -16.26
CA LEU A 56 10.82 10.45 -16.29
C LEU A 56 12.07 11.25 -16.65
N PRO A 57 11.92 12.40 -17.35
CA PRO A 57 13.03 13.30 -17.58
C PRO A 57 13.49 14.01 -16.30
N GLY A 58 14.79 14.17 -16.17
CA GLY A 58 15.43 14.83 -15.02
C GLY A 58 15.53 13.95 -13.80
N MET A 59 14.55 14.01 -12.91
CA MET A 59 14.46 13.16 -11.72
C MET A 59 13.76 11.85 -12.06
N THR A 60 14.36 10.72 -11.68
CA THR A 60 13.80 9.39 -11.95
C THR A 60 12.55 9.10 -11.13
N GLY A 61 11.67 8.21 -11.61
CA GLY A 61 10.48 7.80 -10.85
C GLY A 61 10.84 7.12 -9.53
N GLU A 62 11.96 6.41 -9.45
CA GLU A 62 12.45 5.82 -8.20
C GLU A 62 12.82 6.89 -7.15
N GLU A 63 13.39 8.02 -7.58
CA GLU A 63 13.68 9.15 -6.69
C GLU A 63 12.40 9.84 -6.23
N VAL A 64 11.42 10.01 -7.14
CA VAL A 64 10.09 10.55 -6.81
C VAL A 64 9.38 9.64 -5.81
N LEU A 65 9.38 8.32 -6.03
CA LEU A 65 8.78 7.33 -5.13
C LEU A 65 9.34 7.44 -3.71
N ARG A 66 10.67 7.45 -3.58
CA ARG A 66 11.33 7.62 -2.27
C ARG A 66 10.92 8.90 -1.59
N HIS A 67 10.90 10.01 -2.33
CA HIS A 67 10.49 11.30 -1.79
C HIS A 67 9.03 11.30 -1.30
N ILE A 68 8.11 10.69 -2.06
CA ILE A 68 6.71 10.52 -1.64
C ILE A 68 6.65 9.74 -0.32
N LYS A 69 7.32 8.59 -0.27
CA LYS A 69 7.25 7.68 0.89
C LYS A 69 7.95 8.20 2.13
N GLU A 70 8.96 9.05 1.98
CA GLU A 70 9.61 9.76 3.09
C GLU A 70 8.71 10.85 3.69
N LYS A 71 8.03 11.62 2.84
CA LYS A 71 7.18 12.75 3.30
C LYS A 71 5.74 12.34 3.62
N SER A 72 5.22 11.38 2.88
CA SER A 72 3.81 10.98 2.94
C SER A 72 3.70 9.46 2.75
N PRO A 73 4.08 8.66 3.75
CA PRO A 73 4.12 7.19 3.64
C PRO A 73 2.74 6.57 3.35
N ASP A 74 1.66 7.29 3.67
CA ASP A 74 0.28 6.86 3.44
C ASP A 74 -0.25 7.17 2.03
N THR A 75 0.48 7.89 1.20
CA THR A 75 0.07 8.10 -0.19
C THR A 75 0.17 6.79 -0.97
N ALA A 76 -0.93 6.38 -1.61
CA ALA A 76 -0.96 5.22 -2.49
C ALA A 76 -0.07 5.47 -3.72
N VAL A 77 0.85 4.56 -4.06
CA VAL A 77 1.68 4.70 -5.26
C VAL A 77 1.58 3.44 -6.11
N VAL A 78 0.98 3.60 -7.29
CA VAL A 78 0.98 2.57 -8.35
C VAL A 78 2.04 2.98 -9.38
N VAL A 79 3.05 2.14 -9.53
CA VAL A 79 4.13 2.39 -10.49
C VAL A 79 3.79 1.78 -11.84
N SER A 80 3.92 2.56 -12.93
CA SER A 80 3.83 2.07 -14.31
C SER A 80 5.22 2.04 -14.93
N SER A 81 5.60 0.95 -15.62
CA SER A 81 6.91 0.86 -16.26
C SER A 81 6.93 -0.13 -17.41
N ALA A 82 7.75 0.17 -18.43
CA ALA A 82 8.07 -0.77 -19.49
C ALA A 82 9.08 -1.86 -19.08
N LYS A 83 9.65 -1.77 -17.88
CA LYS A 83 10.65 -2.73 -17.38
C LYS A 83 9.97 -3.92 -16.73
N GLU A 84 10.09 -5.10 -17.35
CA GLU A 84 9.62 -6.38 -16.81
C GLU A 84 10.60 -7.02 -15.80
N ASP A 85 11.75 -6.36 -15.55
CA ASP A 85 12.82 -6.93 -14.73
C ASP A 85 12.35 -7.12 -13.28
N VAL A 86 12.41 -8.35 -12.81
CA VAL A 86 12.05 -8.75 -11.45
C VAL A 86 12.88 -7.97 -10.41
N GLN A 87 14.15 -7.64 -10.69
CA GLN A 87 15.00 -6.90 -9.76
C GLN A 87 14.53 -5.45 -9.60
N VAL A 88 14.05 -4.84 -10.68
CA VAL A 88 13.45 -3.50 -10.63
C VAL A 88 12.18 -3.51 -9.81
N ARG A 89 11.29 -4.49 -10.01
CA ARG A 89 10.06 -4.66 -9.20
C ARG A 89 10.38 -4.84 -7.71
N ILE A 90 11.38 -5.66 -7.39
CA ILE A 90 11.83 -5.86 -6.00
C ILE A 90 12.35 -4.54 -5.41
N SER A 91 13.13 -3.76 -6.16
CA SER A 91 13.62 -2.46 -5.71
C SER A 91 12.49 -1.48 -5.41
N LEU A 92 11.50 -1.38 -6.32
CA LEU A 92 10.35 -0.50 -6.16
C LEU A 92 9.51 -0.84 -4.92
N LEU A 93 9.29 -2.13 -4.69
CA LEU A 93 8.59 -2.59 -3.47
C LEU A 93 9.39 -2.23 -2.21
N LYS A 94 10.74 -2.31 -2.25
CA LYS A 94 11.61 -1.86 -1.14
C LYS A 94 11.51 -0.37 -0.91
N ASP A 95 11.40 0.41 -1.97
CA ASP A 95 11.24 1.87 -1.91
C ASP A 95 9.80 2.29 -1.52
N GLY A 96 8.90 1.30 -1.34
CA GLY A 96 7.57 1.50 -0.78
C GLY A 96 6.43 1.63 -1.79
N ALA A 97 6.65 1.26 -3.07
CA ALA A 97 5.54 1.16 -4.03
C ALA A 97 4.43 0.23 -3.51
N ASP A 98 3.19 0.62 -3.70
CA ASP A 98 2.04 -0.16 -3.23
C ASP A 98 1.59 -1.19 -4.26
N ASP A 99 1.75 -0.87 -5.55
CA ASP A 99 1.51 -1.78 -6.65
C ASP A 99 2.34 -1.39 -7.87
N PHE A 100 2.34 -2.27 -8.88
CA PHE A 100 3.12 -2.13 -10.10
C PHE A 100 2.33 -2.64 -11.30
N ILE A 101 2.41 -1.94 -12.43
CA ILE A 101 1.82 -2.37 -13.69
C ILE A 101 2.83 -2.23 -14.83
N VAL A 102 2.86 -3.21 -15.74
CA VAL A 102 3.78 -3.23 -16.89
C VAL A 102 3.14 -2.53 -18.09
N LYS A 103 3.86 -1.64 -18.75
CA LYS A 103 3.47 -1.04 -20.03
C LYS A 103 3.77 -2.01 -21.20
N PRO A 104 2.85 -2.15 -22.19
CA PRO A 104 1.53 -1.52 -22.27
C PRO A 104 0.53 -2.20 -21.34
N PHE A 105 -0.31 -1.43 -20.67
CA PHE A 105 -1.31 -1.92 -19.73
C PHE A 105 -2.74 -1.67 -20.23
N ASP A 106 -3.66 -2.47 -19.75
CA ASP A 106 -5.08 -2.24 -19.88
C ASP A 106 -5.53 -1.16 -18.90
N THR A 107 -6.34 -0.20 -19.35
CA THR A 107 -6.82 0.91 -18.51
C THR A 107 -7.73 0.46 -17.38
N GLN A 108 -8.49 -0.63 -17.57
CA GLN A 108 -9.34 -1.20 -16.54
C GLN A 108 -8.51 -1.93 -15.47
N GLU A 109 -7.41 -2.58 -15.88
CA GLU A 109 -6.46 -3.18 -14.95
C GLU A 109 -5.82 -2.11 -14.06
N LEU A 110 -5.32 -1.00 -14.66
CA LEU A 110 -4.73 0.10 -13.91
C LEU A 110 -5.74 0.69 -12.90
N LEU A 111 -6.98 0.93 -13.35
CA LEU A 111 -8.04 1.46 -12.49
C LEU A 111 -8.34 0.51 -11.32
N ALA A 112 -8.51 -0.77 -11.60
CA ALA A 112 -8.78 -1.78 -10.57
C ALA A 112 -7.64 -1.84 -9.51
N ARG A 113 -6.37 -1.75 -9.95
CA ARG A 113 -5.20 -1.71 -9.06
C ARG A 113 -5.17 -0.45 -8.20
N LEU A 114 -5.40 0.72 -8.81
CA LEU A 114 -5.47 1.99 -8.09
C LEU A 114 -6.58 1.96 -7.04
N GLU A 115 -7.78 1.54 -7.40
CA GLU A 115 -8.92 1.41 -6.49
C GLU A 115 -8.62 0.44 -5.34
N ALA A 116 -8.00 -0.70 -5.65
CA ALA A 116 -7.61 -1.69 -4.65
C ALA A 116 -6.64 -1.08 -3.64
N VAL A 117 -5.62 -0.33 -4.10
CA VAL A 117 -4.65 0.32 -3.22
C VAL A 117 -5.32 1.42 -2.39
N LEU A 118 -6.13 2.31 -3.00
CA LEU A 118 -6.84 3.38 -2.30
C LEU A 118 -7.81 2.84 -1.25
N ARG A 119 -8.58 1.77 -1.56
CA ARG A 119 -9.48 1.11 -0.62
C ARG A 119 -8.75 0.56 0.59
N ARG A 120 -7.60 -0.08 0.37
CA ARG A 120 -6.75 -0.61 1.46
C ARG A 120 -6.20 0.48 2.35
N LEU A 121 -5.94 1.65 1.81
CA LEU A 121 -5.51 2.82 2.57
C LEU A 121 -6.69 3.51 3.31
N GLY A 122 -7.91 2.95 3.22
CA GLY A 122 -9.11 3.48 3.86
C GLY A 122 -9.58 4.82 3.27
N ARG A 123 -9.11 5.18 2.08
CA ARG A 123 -9.36 6.48 1.45
C ARG A 123 -10.54 6.48 0.48
N VAL A 124 -10.89 5.32 -0.11
CA VAL A 124 -12.10 5.21 -0.93
C VAL A 124 -13.31 5.06 -0.03
N LYS A 125 -14.12 6.08 0.06
CA LYS A 125 -15.46 5.98 0.65
C LYS A 125 -16.24 4.99 -0.20
N ARG A 126 -16.74 3.92 0.44
CA ARG A 126 -17.68 2.96 -0.15
C ARG A 126 -18.79 3.78 -0.80
N SER A 127 -18.77 3.91 -2.12
CA SER A 127 -19.89 4.49 -2.83
C SER A 127 -21.07 3.55 -2.64
N GLU A 128 -22.13 4.04 -2.01
CA GLU A 128 -23.41 3.35 -1.72
C GLU A 128 -24.16 2.94 -2.99
N ARG A 129 -23.45 2.61 -4.08
CA ARG A 129 -24.05 2.34 -5.41
C ARG A 129 -24.40 0.90 -5.71
N THR A 130 -24.23 -0.04 -4.75
CA THR A 130 -24.52 -1.46 -5.04
C THR A 130 -25.68 -2.04 -4.19
N GLU A 131 -26.31 -1.29 -3.29
CA GLU A 131 -27.37 -1.83 -2.44
C GLU A 131 -28.81 -1.60 -2.92
N GLU A 132 -29.05 -0.82 -3.97
CA GLU A 132 -30.43 -0.61 -4.49
C GLU A 132 -30.93 -1.66 -5.49
N LYS A 133 -30.14 -2.67 -5.85
CA LYS A 133 -30.57 -3.75 -6.78
C LYS A 133 -30.72 -5.14 -6.18
N ALA A 134 -30.49 -5.32 -4.89
CA ALA A 134 -30.63 -6.62 -4.24
C ALA A 134 -31.68 -6.72 -3.12
N ALA A 135 -32.57 -5.74 -3.02
CA ALA A 135 -33.64 -5.78 -2.03
C ALA A 135 -34.94 -6.35 -2.61
N LYS A 136 -34.93 -7.58 -3.08
CA LYS A 136 -36.10 -8.48 -3.17
C LYS A 136 -35.65 -9.93 -3.29
N GLY A 137 -35.70 -10.66 -2.17
CA GLY A 137 -35.53 -12.11 -2.16
C GLY A 137 -34.92 -12.67 -0.89
N ASP A 138 -35.83 -13.01 0.02
CA ASP A 138 -35.75 -14.01 1.08
C ASP A 138 -34.55 -14.15 2.04
N THR A 139 -34.97 -13.99 3.29
CA THR A 139 -34.45 -14.35 4.61
C THR A 139 -33.68 -15.67 4.67
N GLN A 140 -32.40 -15.64 5.15
CA GLN A 140 -31.94 -16.60 6.17
C GLN A 140 -30.80 -15.99 6.97
N GLU A 141 -30.97 -16.06 8.30
CA GLU A 141 -30.08 -15.55 9.32
C GLU A 141 -28.73 -16.28 9.31
N GLY A 142 -27.66 -15.56 9.07
CA GLY A 142 -26.30 -15.98 9.29
C GLY A 142 -25.54 -14.87 10.02
N ASN A 143 -25.28 -15.10 11.28
CA ASN A 143 -24.67 -14.23 12.26
C ASN A 143 -23.26 -13.79 11.80
N VAL A 144 -23.13 -12.62 11.17
CA VAL A 144 -21.87 -11.96 10.92
C VAL A 144 -21.70 -10.91 12.01
N GLN A 145 -20.83 -11.20 12.96
CA GLN A 145 -20.41 -10.23 13.96
C GLN A 145 -19.73 -9.05 13.25
N GLU A 146 -20.43 -7.93 13.19
CA GLU A 146 -19.86 -6.63 12.90
C GLU A 146 -18.75 -6.35 13.91
N GLY A 147 -17.51 -6.27 13.43
CA GLY A 147 -16.38 -5.80 14.22
C GLY A 147 -16.62 -4.34 14.62
N LYS A 148 -17.08 -4.12 15.85
CA LYS A 148 -17.07 -2.80 16.49
C LYS A 148 -15.63 -2.28 16.45
N ALA A 149 -15.41 -1.09 15.90
CA ALA A 149 -14.20 -0.32 16.14
C ALA A 149 -14.09 -0.09 17.65
N GLU A 150 -13.25 -0.87 18.33
CA GLU A 150 -12.91 -0.67 19.72
C GLU A 150 -11.94 0.51 19.80
N ALA A 151 -12.46 1.64 20.28
CA ALA A 151 -11.64 2.79 20.67
C ALA A 151 -10.64 2.33 21.75
N GLY A 152 -9.34 2.50 21.50
CA GLY A 152 -8.29 2.28 22.50
C GLY A 152 -7.52 0.96 22.42
N ARG A 153 -7.61 0.20 21.32
CA ARG A 153 -6.83 -1.05 21.19
C ARG A 153 -5.34 -0.74 21.00
N VAL A 154 -4.53 -1.10 21.99
CA VAL A 154 -3.06 -1.06 21.90
C VAL A 154 -2.56 -2.49 21.73
N LEU A 155 -1.73 -2.75 20.72
CA LEU A 155 -1.04 -4.02 20.55
C LEU A 155 0.37 -3.89 21.10
N GLU A 156 0.75 -4.78 22.00
CA GLU A 156 2.08 -4.81 22.61
C GLU A 156 2.74 -6.17 22.40
N TYR A 157 3.99 -6.14 21.94
CA TYR A 157 4.81 -7.34 21.82
C TYR A 157 6.26 -7.01 22.12
N LYS A 158 6.80 -7.58 23.20
CA LYS A 158 8.11 -7.20 23.76
C LYS A 158 8.14 -5.68 24.01
N ASP A 159 9.01 -4.97 23.32
CA ASP A 159 9.17 -3.52 23.39
C ASP A 159 8.56 -2.77 22.16
N ILE A 160 7.82 -3.49 21.29
CA ILE A 160 6.98 -2.88 20.26
C ILE A 160 5.62 -2.51 20.84
N VAL A 161 5.20 -1.29 20.61
CA VAL A 161 3.85 -0.81 20.90
C VAL A 161 3.23 -0.26 19.61
N MET A 162 2.08 -0.79 19.23
CA MET A 162 1.29 -0.32 18.08
C MET A 162 -0.02 0.28 18.55
N ARG A 163 -0.37 1.43 18.01
CA ARG A 163 -1.67 2.10 18.23
C ARG A 163 -2.42 2.18 16.90
N PRO A 164 -3.44 1.35 16.70
CA PRO A 164 -4.20 1.33 15.44
C PRO A 164 -4.90 2.64 15.10
N GLU A 165 -5.32 3.40 16.10
CA GLU A 165 -5.99 4.69 15.93
C GLU A 165 -5.15 5.71 15.16
N ASP A 166 -3.84 5.75 15.46
CA ASP A 166 -2.90 6.74 14.92
C ASP A 166 -1.97 6.12 13.87
N PHE A 167 -2.10 4.82 13.57
CA PHE A 167 -1.12 4.04 12.81
C PHE A 167 0.32 4.18 13.35
N ALA A 168 0.44 4.47 14.63
CA ALA A 168 1.70 4.71 15.27
C ALA A 168 2.36 3.41 15.74
N VAL A 169 3.65 3.28 15.50
CA VAL A 169 4.50 2.18 16.00
C VAL A 169 5.68 2.77 16.73
N THR A 170 5.96 2.22 17.90
CA THR A 170 7.16 2.56 18.66
C THR A 170 7.90 1.28 19.08
N VAL A 171 9.22 1.38 19.18
CA VAL A 171 10.11 0.34 19.75
C VAL A 171 10.92 1.00 20.84
N LYS A 172 10.91 0.47 22.06
CA LYS A 172 11.54 1.09 23.23
C LYS A 172 11.14 2.56 23.45
N GLY A 173 9.91 2.95 22.99
CA GLY A 173 9.41 4.31 23.06
C GLY A 173 9.85 5.24 21.91
N GLU A 174 10.72 4.79 21.00
CA GLU A 174 11.12 5.53 19.82
C GLU A 174 10.22 5.21 18.62
N ALA A 175 9.80 6.23 17.88
CA ALA A 175 8.88 6.08 16.75
C ALA A 175 9.56 5.37 15.56
N VAL A 176 8.83 4.42 14.97
CA VAL A 176 9.23 3.69 13.75
C VAL A 176 8.32 4.10 12.60
N SER A 177 8.91 4.66 11.54
CA SER A 177 8.15 4.98 10.32
C SER A 177 8.00 3.73 9.46
N LEU A 178 6.79 3.15 9.45
CA LEU A 178 6.42 2.05 8.58
C LEU A 178 5.54 2.55 7.44
N THR A 179 5.68 1.96 6.25
CA THR A 179 4.66 2.12 5.22
C THR A 179 3.38 1.40 5.65
N LYS A 180 2.24 1.75 5.08
CA LYS A 180 0.95 1.13 5.44
C LYS A 180 0.97 -0.39 5.34
N ARG A 181 1.61 -0.97 4.32
CA ARG A 181 1.73 -2.43 4.16
C ARG A 181 2.62 -3.06 5.21
N GLU A 182 3.74 -2.42 5.53
CA GLU A 182 4.59 -2.86 6.63
C GLU A 182 3.86 -2.83 7.96
N TYR A 183 3.07 -1.76 8.18
CA TYR A 183 2.22 -1.65 9.36
C TYR A 183 1.21 -2.80 9.45
N LEU A 184 0.43 -3.03 8.38
CA LEU A 184 -0.59 -4.08 8.33
C LEU A 184 0.00 -5.50 8.48
N ILE A 185 1.19 -5.74 7.91
CA ILE A 185 1.91 -7.01 8.11
C ILE A 185 2.29 -7.17 9.58
N LEU A 186 2.88 -6.13 10.18
CA LEU A 186 3.30 -6.19 11.59
C LEU A 186 2.10 -6.36 12.51
N GLU A 187 1.00 -5.64 12.27
CA GLU A 187 -0.27 -5.77 12.98
C GLU A 187 -0.80 -7.20 12.93
N LEU A 188 -0.92 -7.78 11.73
CA LEU A 188 -1.39 -9.15 11.52
C LEU A 188 -0.56 -10.17 12.33
N LEU A 189 0.77 -10.01 12.33
CA LEU A 189 1.66 -10.89 13.08
C LEU A 189 1.53 -10.67 14.61
N MET A 190 1.43 -9.42 15.05
CA MET A 190 1.31 -9.08 16.48
C MET A 190 -0.06 -9.46 17.07
N GLU A 191 -1.12 -9.46 16.29
CA GLU A 191 -2.43 -9.96 16.72
C GLU A 191 -2.42 -11.47 17.03
N ASN A 192 -1.53 -12.21 16.37
CA ASN A 192 -1.44 -13.67 16.49
C ASN A 192 0.02 -14.12 16.62
N PRO A 193 0.74 -13.75 17.68
CA PRO A 193 2.20 -13.87 17.76
C PRO A 193 2.71 -15.31 17.67
N ALA A 194 1.94 -16.29 18.15
CA ALA A 194 2.30 -17.71 18.09
C ALA A 194 1.97 -18.38 16.74
N LYS A 195 1.15 -17.72 15.89
CA LYS A 195 0.69 -18.30 14.62
C LYS A 195 1.75 -18.10 13.54
N VAL A 196 2.02 -19.16 12.77
CA VAL A 196 2.81 -19.06 11.55
C VAL A 196 1.89 -18.68 10.40
N PHE A 197 2.20 -17.59 9.73
CA PHE A 197 1.49 -17.15 8.54
C PHE A 197 2.31 -17.53 7.31
N THR A 198 1.69 -18.21 6.34
CA THR A 198 2.30 -18.43 5.04
C THR A 198 2.40 -17.13 4.26
N LYS A 199 3.23 -17.08 3.22
CA LYS A 199 3.32 -15.90 2.36
C LYS A 199 1.97 -15.58 1.71
N SER A 200 1.22 -16.60 1.27
CA SER A 200 -0.12 -16.43 0.73
C SER A 200 -1.09 -15.85 1.77
N ASN A 201 -1.10 -16.38 3.01
CA ASN A 201 -1.96 -15.83 4.05
C ASN A 201 -1.65 -14.36 4.37
N ILE A 202 -0.36 -13.99 4.44
CA ILE A 202 0.02 -12.58 4.64
C ILE A 202 -0.43 -11.74 3.44
N TYR A 203 -0.16 -12.22 2.22
CA TYR A 203 -0.55 -11.51 1.01
C TYR A 203 -2.06 -11.30 0.95
N GLU A 204 -2.84 -12.36 1.03
CA GLU A 204 -4.30 -12.30 0.99
C GLU A 204 -4.90 -11.42 2.09
N SER A 205 -4.34 -11.47 3.31
CA SER A 205 -4.81 -10.65 4.43
C SER A 205 -4.47 -9.16 4.27
N VAL A 206 -3.30 -8.84 3.72
CA VAL A 206 -2.79 -7.47 3.63
C VAL A 206 -3.11 -6.82 2.27
N TRP A 207 -3.11 -7.61 1.19
CA TRP A 207 -3.45 -7.13 -0.16
C TRP A 207 -4.92 -7.34 -0.49
N ASN A 208 -5.62 -8.21 0.25
CA ASN A 208 -7.02 -8.58 0.02
C ASN A 208 -7.29 -9.06 -1.42
N GLU A 209 -6.31 -9.75 -2.00
CA GLU A 209 -6.28 -10.32 -3.34
C GLU A 209 -5.84 -11.77 -3.26
N GLU A 210 -6.26 -12.57 -4.23
CA GLU A 210 -5.79 -13.95 -4.36
C GLU A 210 -4.28 -13.96 -4.63
N PHE A 211 -3.56 -14.84 -3.94
CA PHE A 211 -2.11 -14.98 -4.10
C PHE A 211 -1.77 -15.70 -5.40
N LEU A 212 -1.38 -14.98 -6.43
CA LEU A 212 -1.01 -15.52 -7.74
C LEU A 212 0.49 -15.83 -7.90
N GLY A 213 1.21 -16.02 -6.78
CA GLY A 213 2.63 -16.43 -6.81
C GLY A 213 3.63 -15.27 -6.65
N GLU A 214 3.21 -14.09 -6.23
CA GLU A 214 4.08 -12.95 -5.93
C GLU A 214 4.85 -13.11 -4.60
N GLU A 215 5.57 -14.23 -4.46
CA GLU A 215 6.29 -14.59 -3.23
C GLU A 215 7.28 -13.52 -2.76
N ASN A 216 7.78 -12.68 -3.67
CA ASN A 216 8.80 -11.69 -3.36
C ASN A 216 8.26 -10.46 -2.62
N ALA A 217 7.01 -10.06 -2.85
CA ALA A 217 6.43 -8.87 -2.22
C ALA A 217 6.42 -8.98 -0.68
N VAL A 218 5.92 -10.10 -0.15
CA VAL A 218 5.90 -10.35 1.29
C VAL A 218 7.31 -10.40 1.88
N ASN A 219 8.24 -11.09 1.21
CA ASN A 219 9.63 -11.19 1.68
C ASN A 219 10.30 -9.81 1.80
N VAL A 220 10.03 -8.92 0.83
CA VAL A 220 10.57 -7.55 0.79
C VAL A 220 10.04 -6.74 1.96
N HIS A 221 8.73 -6.72 2.18
CA HIS A 221 8.14 -5.97 3.28
C HIS A 221 8.59 -6.51 4.65
N ILE A 222 8.67 -7.82 4.84
CA ILE A 222 9.22 -8.43 6.06
C ILE A 222 10.69 -8.00 6.28
N SER A 223 11.49 -7.97 5.21
CA SER A 223 12.90 -7.51 5.30
C SER A 223 12.98 -6.04 5.73
N ASN A 224 12.14 -5.18 5.14
CA ASN A 224 12.08 -3.76 5.47
C ASN A 224 11.65 -3.53 6.93
N ILE A 225 10.61 -4.23 7.39
CA ILE A 225 10.15 -4.17 8.78
C ILE A 225 11.33 -4.52 9.71
N ARG A 226 11.99 -5.65 9.47
CA ARG A 226 13.15 -6.09 10.27
C ARG A 226 14.25 -5.03 10.32
N GLN A 227 14.60 -4.44 9.17
CA GLN A 227 15.63 -3.41 9.10
C GLN A 227 15.23 -2.15 9.88
N LYS A 228 13.96 -1.73 9.79
CA LYS A 228 13.46 -0.55 10.51
C LYS A 228 13.43 -0.78 12.02
N LEU A 229 12.99 -1.93 12.48
CA LEU A 229 13.01 -2.30 13.89
C LEU A 229 14.45 -2.44 14.42
N ALA A 230 15.35 -3.06 13.65
CA ALA A 230 16.76 -3.25 14.03
C ALA A 230 17.55 -1.93 14.09
N LYS A 231 17.11 -0.85 13.43
CA LYS A 231 17.74 0.49 13.59
C LYS A 231 17.62 1.00 15.03
N ILE A 232 16.54 0.67 15.73
CA ILE A 232 16.29 1.10 17.11
C ILE A 232 16.78 0.03 18.10
N ASN A 233 16.51 -1.23 17.82
CA ASN A 233 16.94 -2.34 18.68
C ASN A 233 17.63 -3.44 17.86
N PRO A 234 18.94 -3.35 17.60
CA PRO A 234 19.69 -4.32 16.80
C PRO A 234 19.89 -5.68 17.49
N GLU A 235 19.70 -5.75 18.80
CA GLU A 235 19.90 -6.98 19.58
C GLU A 235 18.70 -7.93 19.55
N GLU A 236 17.51 -7.41 19.12
CA GLU A 236 16.29 -8.18 19.15
C GLU A 236 15.81 -8.55 17.74
N THR A 237 15.42 -9.79 17.57
CA THR A 237 14.77 -10.28 16.35
C THR A 237 13.28 -10.44 16.60
N TYR A 238 12.45 -9.55 16.09
CA TYR A 238 11.01 -9.54 16.34
C TYR A 238 10.21 -10.49 15.46
N ILE A 239 10.67 -10.72 14.23
CA ILE A 239 9.98 -11.58 13.26
C ILE A 239 10.87 -12.76 12.91
N GLN A 240 10.39 -13.97 13.17
CA GLN A 240 11.08 -15.22 12.85
C GLN A 240 10.62 -15.74 11.48
N THR A 241 11.59 -16.26 10.69
CA THR A 241 11.28 -17.06 9.50
C THR A 241 11.15 -18.53 9.91
N VAL A 242 10.02 -19.13 9.58
CA VAL A 242 9.82 -20.58 9.68
C VAL A 242 10.07 -21.16 8.29
N TRP A 243 11.25 -21.76 8.13
CA TRP A 243 11.75 -22.23 6.83
C TRP A 243 10.75 -23.16 6.13
N GLY A 244 10.49 -22.87 4.85
CA GLY A 244 9.55 -23.63 4.02
C GLY A 244 8.06 -23.38 4.32
N ILE A 245 7.73 -22.57 5.35
CA ILE A 245 6.34 -22.31 5.76
C ILE A 245 6.00 -20.81 5.66
N GLY A 246 6.71 -19.94 6.38
CA GLY A 246 6.35 -18.51 6.40
C GLY A 246 6.99 -17.73 7.54
N PHE A 247 6.20 -16.86 8.20
CA PHE A 247 6.67 -15.92 9.20
C PHE A 247 5.76 -15.91 10.44
N LYS A 248 6.34 -15.60 11.60
CA LYS A 248 5.63 -15.37 12.87
C LYS A 248 6.39 -14.36 13.72
N MET A 249 5.81 -13.90 14.81
CA MET A 249 6.57 -13.21 15.85
C MET A 249 7.53 -14.18 16.57
N ASN A 250 8.67 -13.66 17.05
CA ASN A 250 9.75 -14.47 17.65
C ASN A 250 9.68 -14.46 19.18
#